data_55cabf7c3b6fb91f1accc50f44afedff
#
_entry.id   55cabf7c3b6fb91f1accc50f44afedff
#
_cell.length_a   1.000
_cell.length_b   1.000
_cell.length_c   1.000
_cell.angle_alpha   90.00
_cell.angle_beta   90.00
_cell.angle_gamma   90.00
#
_symmetry.space_group_name_H-M   'P 1'
#
loop_
_entity.id
_entity.type
_entity.pdbx_description
1 polymer ?
#
loop_
_entity_poly.entity_id
_entity_poly.type
_entity_poly.pdbx_seq_one_letter_code
_entity_poly.pdbx_strand_id
1 'polypeptide(L)'
;MPLATVNGIRLNYEDSGSGEPVVLIMGSGSGGRAWHMYQVPALTAAGYRVITFDNRGIPPTDVCADGFSVDDMVADVVALAARLRLGPFRVVGTSMGAYVAQELALTRPDLLRQAVLMASRARSDALRAALARAERELHLSGVRLPASYQAVVQAMQSLSPRTLDDEQSIVDWLDVMELSGQNEAGRGAQLGLEPMPDRRRAYAAIGVPCHVISFADDLVTPPRAGEELAGIIPGAGFEVVPDAGHYGYLENPEAVNKSILGFFGNAG
;
A
#
# COMPACT_ATOMS: atom_id res chain seq x y z
N MET A 1 6.01 -11.33 16.10
CA MET A 1 6.65 -10.26 15.31
C MET A 1 7.49 -9.40 16.22
N PRO A 2 8.76 -9.14 15.90
CA PRO A 2 9.59 -8.24 16.68
C PRO A 2 9.15 -6.78 16.53
N LEU A 3 9.36 -6.01 17.61
CA LEU A 3 9.21 -4.55 17.60
C LEU A 3 10.59 -3.90 17.45
N ALA A 4 10.72 -2.98 16.51
CA ALA A 4 11.89 -2.12 16.36
C ALA A 4 11.57 -0.70 16.84
N THR A 5 12.47 -0.09 17.61
CA THR A 5 12.39 1.35 17.86
C THR A 5 13.08 2.07 16.71
N VAL A 6 12.32 2.78 15.90
CA VAL A 6 12.77 3.51 14.72
C VAL A 6 12.01 4.85 14.64
N ASN A 7 12.66 5.91 14.21
CA ASN A 7 12.05 7.22 14.01
C ASN A 7 11.10 7.67 15.16
N GLY A 8 11.50 7.38 16.41
CA GLY A 8 10.74 7.79 17.60
C GLY A 8 9.51 6.92 17.94
N ILE A 9 9.25 5.85 17.19
CA ILE A 9 8.12 4.93 17.43
C ILE A 9 8.59 3.48 17.59
N ARG A 10 7.73 2.65 18.19
CA ARG A 10 7.84 1.20 18.16
C ARG A 10 7.09 0.69 16.94
N LEU A 11 7.82 0.11 16.01
CA LEU A 11 7.30 -0.39 14.74
C LEU A 11 7.38 -1.92 14.71
N ASN A 12 6.24 -2.54 14.45
CA ASN A 12 6.13 -3.99 14.27
C ASN A 12 6.54 -4.38 12.86
N TYR A 13 7.42 -5.39 12.71
CA TYR A 13 7.89 -5.86 11.41
C TYR A 13 8.10 -7.37 11.38
N GLU A 14 8.18 -7.93 10.18
CA GLU A 14 8.66 -9.27 9.92
C GLU A 14 9.77 -9.25 8.87
N ASP A 15 10.70 -10.21 8.99
CA ASP A 15 11.86 -10.38 8.12
C ASP A 15 11.89 -11.83 7.68
N SER A 16 11.62 -12.09 6.42
CA SER A 16 11.40 -13.43 5.87
C SER A 16 12.30 -13.69 4.67
N GLY A 17 12.79 -14.93 4.57
CA GLY A 17 13.66 -15.35 3.46
C GLY A 17 15.10 -14.83 3.58
N SER A 18 15.81 -14.83 2.46
CA SER A 18 17.22 -14.41 2.37
C SER A 18 17.50 -13.90 0.95
N GLY A 19 18.59 -13.15 0.77
CA GLY A 19 18.99 -12.59 -0.54
C GLY A 19 18.77 -11.08 -0.62
N GLU A 20 18.49 -10.56 -1.81
CA GLU A 20 18.30 -9.13 -2.00
C GLU A 20 17.03 -8.63 -1.29
N PRO A 21 17.11 -7.49 -0.57
CA PRO A 21 15.99 -7.03 0.24
C PRO A 21 14.87 -6.39 -0.60
N VAL A 22 13.63 -6.73 -0.23
CA VAL A 22 12.38 -6.13 -0.72
C VAL A 22 11.57 -5.66 0.49
N VAL A 23 11.19 -4.40 0.52
CA VAL A 23 10.32 -3.82 1.56
C VAL A 23 8.92 -3.69 1.00
N LEU A 24 7.93 -4.25 1.70
CA LEU A 24 6.52 -4.18 1.31
C LEU A 24 5.78 -3.18 2.20
N ILE A 25 5.18 -2.16 1.61
CA ILE A 25 4.47 -1.07 2.30
C ILE A 25 2.97 -1.20 2.06
N MET A 26 2.21 -1.43 3.13
CA MET A 26 0.77 -1.65 3.06
C MET A 26 -0.02 -0.36 2.87
N GLY A 27 -1.23 -0.50 2.32
CA GLY A 27 -2.23 0.55 2.22
C GLY A 27 -2.83 0.96 3.56
N SER A 28 -3.68 1.97 3.53
CA SER A 28 -4.34 2.53 4.71
C SER A 28 -5.22 1.49 5.42
N GLY A 29 -5.21 1.51 6.74
CA GLY A 29 -6.07 0.68 7.59
C GLY A 29 -5.66 -0.78 7.72
N SER A 30 -4.63 -1.24 6.98
CA SER A 30 -4.21 -2.64 6.93
C SER A 30 -2.81 -2.83 7.48
N GLY A 31 -2.57 -3.96 8.15
CA GLY A 31 -1.25 -4.37 8.64
C GLY A 31 -0.45 -5.15 7.59
N GLY A 32 0.87 -5.18 7.77
CA GLY A 32 1.81 -5.88 6.88
C GLY A 32 1.56 -7.38 6.75
N ARG A 33 0.80 -7.96 7.69
CA ARG A 33 0.44 -9.39 7.66
C ARG A 33 -0.36 -9.80 6.41
N ALA A 34 -1.09 -8.88 5.78
CA ALA A 34 -1.84 -9.18 4.56
C ALA A 34 -0.95 -9.66 3.41
N TRP A 35 0.30 -9.20 3.34
CA TRP A 35 1.28 -9.64 2.35
C TRP A 35 1.68 -11.12 2.46
N HIS A 36 1.49 -11.72 3.65
CA HIS A 36 1.89 -13.10 3.92
C HIS A 36 0.97 -14.14 3.28
N MET A 37 -0.19 -13.73 2.77
CA MET A 37 -1.07 -14.64 2.05
C MET A 37 -0.48 -15.06 0.69
N TYR A 38 0.14 -14.12 -0.04
CA TYR A 38 0.57 -14.39 -1.42
C TYR A 38 1.93 -13.80 -1.79
N GLN A 39 2.22 -12.52 -1.45
CA GLN A 39 3.40 -11.83 -1.95
C GLN A 39 4.68 -12.29 -1.24
N VAL A 40 4.65 -12.44 0.09
CA VAL A 40 5.80 -12.92 0.85
C VAL A 40 6.21 -14.32 0.41
N PRO A 41 5.32 -15.32 0.32
CA PRO A 41 5.68 -16.64 -0.20
C PRO A 41 6.27 -16.61 -1.61
N ALA A 42 5.69 -15.85 -2.52
CA ALA A 42 6.16 -15.77 -3.91
C ALA A 42 7.56 -15.13 -4.00
N LEU A 43 7.79 -14.02 -3.30
CA LEU A 43 9.07 -13.32 -3.31
C LEU A 43 10.17 -14.12 -2.61
N THR A 44 9.87 -14.77 -1.48
CA THR A 44 10.84 -15.61 -0.76
C THR A 44 11.21 -16.85 -1.56
N ALA A 45 10.23 -17.47 -2.25
CA ALA A 45 10.50 -18.60 -3.16
C ALA A 45 11.38 -18.18 -4.36
N ALA A 46 11.30 -16.92 -4.78
CA ALA A 46 12.17 -16.34 -5.80
C ALA A 46 13.54 -15.89 -5.28
N GLY A 47 13.86 -16.13 -4.00
CA GLY A 47 15.17 -15.85 -3.41
C GLY A 47 15.35 -14.42 -2.89
N TYR A 48 14.27 -13.71 -2.60
CA TYR A 48 14.33 -12.40 -1.96
C TYR A 48 14.22 -12.48 -0.44
N ARG A 49 14.86 -11.53 0.26
CA ARG A 49 14.63 -11.24 1.67
C ARG A 49 13.51 -10.20 1.75
N VAL A 50 12.38 -10.57 2.32
CA VAL A 50 11.15 -9.75 2.33
C VAL A 50 10.92 -9.16 3.71
N ILE A 51 10.81 -7.84 3.77
CA ILE A 51 10.51 -7.08 4.98
C ILE A 51 9.09 -6.55 4.87
N THR A 52 8.23 -6.94 5.80
CA THR A 52 6.89 -6.37 5.99
C THR A 52 6.80 -5.66 7.32
N PHE A 53 5.96 -4.68 7.44
CA PHE A 53 5.75 -3.96 8.69
C PHE A 53 4.35 -3.34 8.75
N ASP A 54 3.90 -3.05 9.96
CA ASP A 54 2.69 -2.29 10.17
C ASP A 54 3.03 -0.80 10.16
N ASN A 55 2.41 -0.05 9.26
CA ASN A 55 2.59 1.40 9.20
C ASN A 55 2.24 2.06 10.53
N ARG A 56 2.88 3.22 10.83
CA ARG A 56 2.45 4.02 11.99
C ARG A 56 0.94 4.26 11.95
N GLY A 57 0.33 4.23 13.11
CA GLY A 57 -1.12 4.22 13.24
C GLY A 57 -1.74 2.82 13.30
N ILE A 58 -1.08 1.77 12.85
CA ILE A 58 -1.63 0.40 12.83
C ILE A 58 -1.04 -0.45 13.96
N PRO A 59 -1.81 -0.81 15.01
CA PRO A 59 -1.32 -1.68 16.09
C PRO A 59 -0.86 -3.05 15.57
N PRO A 60 0.20 -3.63 16.19
CA PRO A 60 0.89 -3.21 17.40
C PRO A 60 1.96 -2.11 17.21
N THR A 61 2.14 -1.55 16.02
CA THR A 61 2.90 -0.31 15.84
C THR A 61 2.23 0.84 16.58
N ASP A 62 3.01 1.79 17.09
CA ASP A 62 2.47 2.93 17.84
C ASP A 62 1.44 3.72 17.00
N VAL A 63 0.31 4.08 17.63
CA VAL A 63 -0.83 4.73 16.94
C VAL A 63 -0.54 6.19 16.57
N CYS A 64 0.33 6.88 17.31
CA CYS A 64 0.68 8.29 17.08
C CYS A 64 -0.55 9.22 17.08
N ALA A 65 -1.25 9.25 18.21
CA ALA A 65 -2.53 9.99 18.37
C ALA A 65 -2.43 11.50 18.08
N ASP A 66 -1.24 12.09 18.20
CA ASP A 66 -0.98 13.50 17.90
C ASP A 66 -0.90 13.81 16.39
N GLY A 67 -1.11 12.79 15.55
CA GLY A 67 -1.04 12.88 14.10
C GLY A 67 0.37 12.65 13.55
N PHE A 68 0.44 12.50 12.25
CA PHE A 68 1.69 12.31 11.49
C PHE A 68 1.48 12.62 10.01
N SER A 69 2.56 12.73 9.28
CA SER A 69 2.59 13.01 7.85
C SER A 69 3.07 11.81 7.03
N VAL A 70 2.96 11.91 5.71
CA VAL A 70 3.58 10.93 4.80
C VAL A 70 5.11 10.99 4.89
N ASP A 71 5.68 12.15 5.16
CA ASP A 71 7.14 12.29 5.36
C ASP A 71 7.60 11.52 6.61
N ASP A 72 6.80 11.48 7.68
CA ASP A 72 7.08 10.63 8.84
C ASP A 72 7.07 9.14 8.47
N MET A 73 6.13 8.72 7.61
CA MET A 73 6.07 7.34 7.13
C MET A 73 7.27 6.98 6.25
N VAL A 74 7.73 7.89 5.41
CA VAL A 74 8.98 7.73 4.64
C VAL A 74 10.17 7.59 5.59
N ALA A 75 10.25 8.44 6.63
CA ALA A 75 11.30 8.38 7.63
C ALA A 75 11.29 7.06 8.42
N ASP A 76 10.11 6.45 8.65
CA ASP A 76 10.00 5.13 9.27
C ASP A 76 10.65 4.04 8.40
N VAL A 77 10.38 4.06 7.09
CA VAL A 77 10.99 3.10 6.15
C VAL A 77 12.49 3.27 6.11
N VAL A 78 13.00 4.51 6.05
CA VAL A 78 14.43 4.81 6.06
C VAL A 78 15.08 4.32 7.35
N ALA A 79 14.46 4.58 8.51
CA ALA A 79 14.99 4.16 9.81
C ALA A 79 14.93 2.64 9.99
N LEU A 80 13.87 1.98 9.50
CA LEU A 80 13.78 0.52 9.50
C LEU A 80 14.87 -0.11 8.62
N ALA A 81 15.06 0.41 7.40
CA ALA A 81 16.10 -0.04 6.49
C ALA A 81 17.51 0.11 7.12
N ALA A 82 17.79 1.24 7.75
CA ALA A 82 19.03 1.47 8.46
C ALA A 82 19.22 0.49 9.65
N ARG A 83 18.17 0.28 10.45
CA ARG A 83 18.16 -0.65 11.60
C ARG A 83 18.44 -2.10 11.19
N LEU A 84 17.90 -2.51 10.05
CA LEU A 84 18.08 -3.85 9.49
C LEU A 84 19.32 -3.97 8.61
N ARG A 85 20.07 -2.87 8.43
CA ARG A 85 21.25 -2.77 7.57
C ARG A 85 20.97 -3.25 6.15
N LEU A 86 19.81 -2.84 5.63
CA LEU A 86 19.50 -3.09 4.23
C LEU A 86 20.41 -2.20 3.37
N GLY A 87 21.09 -2.80 2.39
CA GLY A 87 21.71 -2.04 1.31
C GLY A 87 20.63 -1.41 0.42
N PRO A 88 20.95 -0.92 -0.77
CA PRO A 88 19.90 -0.50 -1.70
C PRO A 88 18.90 -1.65 -1.93
N PHE A 89 17.62 -1.39 -1.64
CA PHE A 89 16.56 -2.39 -1.64
C PHE A 89 15.52 -2.10 -2.73
N ARG A 90 14.65 -3.06 -2.99
CA ARG A 90 13.43 -2.88 -3.79
C ARG A 90 12.27 -2.54 -2.86
N VAL A 91 11.34 -1.73 -3.34
CA VAL A 91 10.12 -1.39 -2.61
C VAL A 91 8.89 -1.78 -3.43
N VAL A 92 7.89 -2.34 -2.76
CA VAL A 92 6.55 -2.56 -3.31
C VAL A 92 5.57 -1.86 -2.38
N GLY A 93 4.76 -0.97 -2.91
CA GLY A 93 3.71 -0.30 -2.14
C GLY A 93 2.35 -0.44 -2.80
N THR A 94 1.29 -0.51 -1.97
CA THR A 94 -0.10 -0.46 -2.47
C THR A 94 -0.86 0.70 -1.85
N SER A 95 -1.66 1.43 -2.66
CA SER A 95 -2.51 2.55 -2.20
C SER A 95 -1.69 3.61 -1.44
N MET A 96 -1.96 3.86 -0.17
CA MET A 96 -1.16 4.75 0.69
C MET A 96 0.31 4.30 0.75
N GLY A 97 0.58 3.00 0.82
CA GLY A 97 1.95 2.47 0.78
C GLY A 97 2.67 2.75 -0.54
N ALA A 98 1.95 2.82 -1.65
CA ALA A 98 2.53 3.24 -2.92
C ALA A 98 2.84 4.75 -2.92
N TYR A 99 2.01 5.57 -2.26
CA TYR A 99 2.32 6.99 -2.07
C TYR A 99 3.61 7.15 -1.24
N VAL A 100 3.77 6.42 -0.15
CA VAL A 100 5.03 6.41 0.63
C VAL A 100 6.21 5.97 -0.23
N ALA A 101 6.05 4.92 -1.05
CA ALA A 101 7.10 4.44 -1.95
C ALA A 101 7.48 5.48 -3.03
N GLN A 102 6.51 6.25 -3.55
CA GLN A 102 6.75 7.36 -4.50
C GLN A 102 7.57 8.48 -3.85
N GLU A 103 7.18 8.91 -2.64
CA GLU A 103 7.94 9.93 -1.89
C GLU A 103 9.34 9.43 -1.51
N LEU A 104 9.49 8.16 -1.15
CA LEU A 104 10.79 7.53 -0.91
C LEU A 104 11.64 7.53 -2.18
N ALA A 105 11.08 7.17 -3.34
CA ALA A 105 11.77 7.17 -4.61
C ALA A 105 12.20 8.58 -5.05
N LEU A 106 11.42 9.59 -4.70
CA LEU A 106 11.74 10.99 -4.97
C LEU A 106 12.83 11.55 -4.04
N THR A 107 12.73 11.25 -2.74
CA THR A 107 13.55 11.92 -1.71
C THR A 107 14.80 11.12 -1.32
N ARG A 108 14.78 9.80 -1.48
CA ARG A 108 15.86 8.88 -1.12
C ARG A 108 16.15 7.85 -2.22
N PRO A 109 16.39 8.30 -3.47
CA PRO A 109 16.72 7.40 -4.58
C PRO A 109 17.98 6.56 -4.30
N ASP A 110 18.89 7.06 -3.44
CA ASP A 110 20.11 6.37 -3.00
C ASP A 110 19.83 5.02 -2.30
N LEU A 111 18.65 4.85 -1.72
CA LEU A 111 18.25 3.63 -1.01
C LEU A 111 17.55 2.61 -1.91
N LEU A 112 17.13 2.99 -3.11
CA LEU A 112 16.26 2.16 -3.93
C LEU A 112 16.96 1.64 -5.20
N ARG A 113 16.74 0.34 -5.47
CA ARG A 113 17.05 -0.28 -6.76
C ARG A 113 15.89 -0.14 -7.74
N GLN A 114 14.69 -0.44 -7.29
CA GLN A 114 13.45 -0.46 -8.08
C GLN A 114 12.25 -0.19 -7.17
N ALA A 115 11.16 0.36 -7.72
CA ALA A 115 9.91 0.60 -7.02
C ALA A 115 8.72 0.05 -7.82
N VAL A 116 7.87 -0.75 -7.17
CA VAL A 116 6.56 -1.17 -7.69
C VAL A 116 5.47 -0.40 -6.96
N LEU A 117 4.62 0.27 -7.72
CA LEU A 117 3.61 1.21 -7.23
C LEU A 117 2.22 0.69 -7.64
N MET A 118 1.52 0.02 -6.70
CA MET A 118 0.22 -0.59 -6.98
C MET A 118 -0.93 0.30 -6.52
N ALA A 119 -2.02 0.33 -7.27
CA ALA A 119 -3.23 1.06 -6.91
C ALA A 119 -2.94 2.49 -6.47
N SER A 120 -2.23 3.26 -7.31
CA SER A 120 -1.71 4.58 -6.94
C SER A 120 -2.03 5.69 -7.94
N ARG A 121 -1.60 6.91 -7.62
CA ARG A 121 -1.89 8.13 -8.37
C ARG A 121 -0.82 9.19 -8.11
N ALA A 122 -0.80 10.24 -8.95
CA ALA A 122 0.09 11.40 -8.75
C ALA A 122 -0.60 12.60 -8.06
N ARG A 123 -1.92 12.54 -7.88
CA ARG A 123 -2.74 13.60 -7.24
C ARG A 123 -4.10 13.05 -6.80
N SER A 124 -4.74 13.71 -5.88
CA SER A 124 -6.16 13.48 -5.60
C SER A 124 -7.03 14.21 -6.64
N ASP A 125 -7.99 13.51 -7.25
CA ASP A 125 -9.05 14.14 -8.02
C ASP A 125 -10.20 14.62 -7.12
N ALA A 126 -11.20 15.31 -7.70
CA ALA A 126 -12.30 15.88 -6.94
C ALA A 126 -13.11 14.83 -6.16
N LEU A 127 -13.35 13.64 -6.74
CA LEU A 127 -14.10 12.58 -6.07
C LEU A 127 -13.30 11.99 -4.90
N ARG A 128 -11.99 11.73 -5.08
CA ARG A 128 -11.13 11.20 -4.01
C ARG A 128 -10.92 12.19 -2.88
N ALA A 129 -10.80 13.48 -3.21
CA ALA A 129 -10.77 14.53 -2.20
C ALA A 129 -12.09 14.61 -1.42
N ALA A 130 -13.24 14.46 -2.10
CA ALA A 130 -14.53 14.44 -1.44
C ALA A 130 -14.72 13.20 -0.56
N LEU A 131 -14.29 12.01 -1.02
CA LEU A 131 -14.34 10.77 -0.25
C LEU A 131 -13.50 10.87 1.01
N ALA A 132 -12.23 11.28 0.90
CA ALA A 132 -11.34 11.45 2.05
C ALA A 132 -11.92 12.43 3.09
N ARG A 133 -12.52 13.53 2.63
CA ARG A 133 -13.22 14.47 3.52
C ARG A 133 -14.42 13.82 4.21
N ALA A 134 -15.27 13.10 3.48
CA ALA A 134 -16.45 12.46 4.02
C ALA A 134 -16.09 11.37 5.06
N GLU A 135 -15.06 10.56 4.79
CA GLU A 135 -14.56 9.56 5.74
C GLU A 135 -14.00 10.21 7.02
N ARG A 136 -13.27 11.33 6.87
CA ARG A 136 -12.77 12.10 8.02
C ARG A 136 -13.92 12.73 8.82
N GLU A 137 -14.91 13.32 8.16
CA GLU A 137 -16.10 13.88 8.81
C GLU A 137 -16.88 12.81 9.56
N LEU A 138 -17.07 11.63 8.95
CA LEU A 138 -17.72 10.50 9.61
C LEU A 138 -16.93 10.06 10.85
N HIS A 139 -15.62 9.94 10.76
CA HIS A 139 -14.77 9.58 11.90
C HIS A 139 -14.87 10.61 13.02
N LEU A 140 -14.78 11.90 12.70
CA LEU A 140 -14.85 12.99 13.68
C LEU A 140 -16.25 13.17 14.31
N SER A 141 -17.31 12.73 13.62
CA SER A 141 -18.68 12.77 14.16
C SER A 141 -18.90 11.82 15.33
N GLY A 142 -18.02 10.83 15.52
CA GLY A 142 -18.17 9.77 16.52
C GLY A 142 -19.30 8.78 16.21
N VAL A 143 -19.97 8.90 15.06
CA VAL A 143 -21.00 7.94 14.64
C VAL A 143 -20.36 6.62 14.30
N ARG A 144 -20.82 5.55 14.95
CA ARG A 144 -20.38 4.18 14.68
C ARG A 144 -21.39 3.49 13.77
N LEU A 145 -20.94 3.15 12.56
CA LEU A 145 -21.73 2.33 11.65
C LEU A 145 -21.60 0.85 12.06
N PRO A 146 -22.66 0.02 11.89
CA PRO A 146 -22.55 -1.41 12.10
C PRO A 146 -21.40 -2.02 11.26
N ALA A 147 -20.67 -2.97 11.86
CA ALA A 147 -19.51 -3.60 11.20
C ALA A 147 -19.91 -4.24 9.86
N SER A 148 -21.08 -4.92 9.82
CA SER A 148 -21.62 -5.50 8.59
C SER A 148 -21.88 -4.46 7.49
N TYR A 149 -22.40 -3.28 7.85
CA TYR A 149 -22.59 -2.20 6.89
C TYR A 149 -21.25 -1.68 6.33
N GLN A 150 -20.27 -1.48 7.22
CA GLN A 150 -18.93 -1.06 6.80
C GLN A 150 -18.27 -2.08 5.88
N ALA A 151 -18.39 -3.38 6.20
CA ALA A 151 -17.85 -4.46 5.39
C ALA A 151 -18.46 -4.48 3.99
N VAL A 152 -19.79 -4.36 3.88
CA VAL A 152 -20.48 -4.32 2.58
C VAL A 152 -20.03 -3.11 1.75
N VAL A 153 -20.01 -1.91 2.34
CA VAL A 153 -19.56 -0.70 1.63
C VAL A 153 -18.10 -0.84 1.17
N GLN A 154 -17.23 -1.37 2.03
CA GLN A 154 -15.83 -1.61 1.69
C GLN A 154 -15.68 -2.65 0.58
N ALA A 155 -16.45 -3.74 0.61
CA ALA A 155 -16.46 -4.75 -0.44
C ALA A 155 -16.86 -4.13 -1.79
N MET A 156 -17.96 -3.37 -1.84
CA MET A 156 -18.42 -2.70 -3.04
C MET A 156 -17.43 -1.68 -3.62
N GLN A 157 -16.60 -1.05 -2.77
CA GLN A 157 -15.61 -0.08 -3.19
C GLN A 157 -14.29 -0.72 -3.62
N SER A 158 -13.95 -1.89 -3.06
CA SER A 158 -12.59 -2.43 -3.12
C SER A 158 -12.46 -3.74 -3.89
N LEU A 159 -13.55 -4.45 -4.13
CA LEU A 159 -13.53 -5.73 -4.83
C LEU A 159 -14.04 -5.59 -6.27
N SER A 160 -13.57 -6.48 -7.13
CA SER A 160 -14.02 -6.56 -8.52
C SER A 160 -15.45 -7.12 -8.62
N PRO A 161 -16.20 -6.81 -9.69
CA PRO A 161 -17.49 -7.45 -9.97
C PRO A 161 -17.42 -8.98 -9.94
N ARG A 162 -16.32 -9.55 -10.45
CA ARG A 162 -16.11 -11.00 -10.43
C ARG A 162 -16.11 -11.58 -9.01
N THR A 163 -15.43 -10.92 -8.06
CA THR A 163 -15.40 -11.37 -6.66
C THR A 163 -16.75 -11.12 -5.97
N LEU A 164 -17.41 -10.00 -6.30
CA LEU A 164 -18.73 -9.66 -5.73
C LEU A 164 -19.84 -10.62 -6.19
N ASP A 165 -19.74 -11.19 -7.40
CA ASP A 165 -20.69 -12.12 -7.98
C ASP A 165 -20.43 -13.58 -7.55
N ASP A 166 -19.28 -13.89 -6.94
CA ASP A 166 -18.97 -15.21 -6.41
C ASP A 166 -19.50 -15.35 -4.97
N GLU A 167 -20.63 -16.06 -4.82
CA GLU A 167 -21.34 -16.18 -3.54
C GLU A 167 -20.47 -16.75 -2.40
N GLN A 168 -19.53 -17.65 -2.70
CA GLN A 168 -18.65 -18.21 -1.67
C GLN A 168 -17.53 -17.24 -1.31
N SER A 169 -16.88 -16.67 -2.30
CA SER A 169 -15.80 -15.70 -2.09
C SER A 169 -16.27 -14.46 -1.33
N ILE A 170 -17.45 -13.94 -1.67
CA ILE A 170 -17.94 -12.71 -1.02
C ILE A 170 -18.27 -12.92 0.46
N VAL A 171 -18.77 -14.10 0.85
CA VAL A 171 -19.01 -14.42 2.27
C VAL A 171 -17.68 -14.36 3.04
N ASP A 172 -16.65 -15.04 2.52
CA ASP A 172 -15.32 -15.05 3.18
C ASP A 172 -14.72 -13.64 3.27
N TRP A 173 -14.87 -12.81 2.23
CA TRP A 173 -14.43 -11.43 2.24
C TRP A 173 -15.16 -10.57 3.26
N LEU A 174 -16.49 -10.69 3.34
CA LEU A 174 -17.30 -9.95 4.32
C LEU A 174 -16.91 -10.31 5.76
N ASP A 175 -16.70 -11.59 6.05
CA ASP A 175 -16.24 -12.05 7.38
C ASP A 175 -14.88 -11.43 7.74
N VAL A 176 -13.92 -11.45 6.81
CA VAL A 176 -12.59 -10.84 7.02
C VAL A 176 -12.71 -9.33 7.21
N MET A 177 -13.55 -8.64 6.44
CA MET A 177 -13.74 -7.19 6.53
C MET A 177 -14.43 -6.78 7.85
N GLU A 178 -15.43 -7.54 8.31
CA GLU A 178 -16.07 -7.29 9.61
C GLU A 178 -15.08 -7.43 10.77
N LEU A 179 -14.23 -8.46 10.73
CA LEU A 179 -13.19 -8.67 11.74
C LEU A 179 -12.12 -7.57 11.71
N SER A 180 -11.73 -7.13 10.52
CA SER A 180 -10.71 -6.08 10.32
C SER A 180 -11.21 -4.69 10.74
N GLY A 181 -12.50 -4.42 10.57
CA GLY A 181 -13.15 -3.16 10.91
C GLY A 181 -13.14 -2.82 12.40
N GLN A 182 -12.82 -3.79 13.27
CA GLN A 182 -12.74 -3.59 14.72
C GLN A 182 -11.50 -2.79 15.18
N ASN A 183 -10.54 -2.52 14.27
CA ASN A 183 -9.33 -1.75 14.59
C ASN A 183 -9.53 -0.23 14.35
N GLU A 184 -10.51 0.36 15.05
CA GLU A 184 -10.87 1.77 14.90
C GLU A 184 -9.71 2.75 15.19
N ALA A 185 -8.86 2.43 16.17
CA ALA A 185 -7.77 3.31 16.60
C ALA A 185 -6.73 3.51 15.47
N GLY A 186 -6.37 2.44 14.78
CA GLY A 186 -5.40 2.50 13.68
C GLY A 186 -5.94 3.22 12.44
N ARG A 187 -7.20 2.94 12.11
CA ARG A 187 -7.86 3.60 10.96
C ARG A 187 -8.00 5.10 11.21
N GLY A 188 -8.42 5.51 12.41
CA GLY A 188 -8.61 6.90 12.79
C GLY A 188 -7.34 7.75 12.67
N ALA A 189 -6.19 7.22 13.12
CA ALA A 189 -4.92 7.92 13.03
C ALA A 189 -4.50 8.20 11.57
N GLN A 190 -4.72 7.24 10.66
CA GLN A 190 -4.39 7.42 9.24
C GLN A 190 -5.40 8.29 8.48
N LEU A 191 -6.66 8.38 8.92
CA LEU A 191 -7.64 9.33 8.38
C LEU A 191 -7.27 10.79 8.66
N GLY A 192 -6.38 11.03 9.62
CA GLY A 192 -5.82 12.35 9.91
C GLY A 192 -4.78 12.84 8.90
N LEU A 193 -4.28 11.95 8.02
CA LEU A 193 -3.31 12.34 6.99
C LEU A 193 -3.91 13.36 6.02
N GLU A 194 -3.09 14.35 5.66
CA GLU A 194 -3.48 15.29 4.61
C GLU A 194 -3.66 14.56 3.26
N PRO A 195 -4.70 14.93 2.48
CA PRO A 195 -4.88 14.37 1.15
C PRO A 195 -3.64 14.61 0.28
N MET A 196 -3.31 13.63 -0.57
CA MET A 196 -2.20 13.76 -1.52
C MET A 196 -2.36 15.05 -2.35
N PRO A 197 -1.40 15.98 -2.29
CA PRO A 197 -1.40 17.17 -3.15
C PRO A 197 -1.09 16.79 -4.60
N ASP A 198 -1.10 17.76 -5.50
CA ASP A 198 -0.65 17.54 -6.87
C ASP A 198 0.88 17.37 -6.91
N ARG A 199 1.32 16.12 -7.13
CA ARG A 199 2.73 15.73 -7.15
C ARG A 199 3.29 15.55 -8.56
N ARG A 200 2.49 15.78 -9.61
CA ARG A 200 2.88 15.51 -11.01
C ARG A 200 4.22 16.14 -11.39
N ARG A 201 4.42 17.39 -11.01
CA ARG A 201 5.69 18.10 -11.28
C ARG A 201 6.87 17.48 -10.52
N ALA A 202 6.66 17.08 -9.29
CA ALA A 202 7.70 16.49 -8.46
C ALA A 202 8.10 15.11 -8.95
N TYR A 203 7.12 14.26 -9.29
CA TYR A 203 7.39 12.89 -9.73
C TYR A 203 8.06 12.78 -11.11
N ALA A 204 8.03 13.82 -11.91
CA ALA A 204 8.85 13.90 -13.12
C ALA A 204 10.37 13.89 -12.83
N ALA A 205 10.79 14.09 -11.58
CA ALA A 205 12.18 14.02 -11.13
C ALA A 205 12.56 12.64 -10.52
N ILE A 206 11.65 11.67 -10.44
CA ILE A 206 11.98 10.32 -9.96
C ILE A 206 12.91 9.65 -10.97
N GLY A 207 14.13 9.31 -10.52
CA GLY A 207 15.13 8.62 -11.33
C GLY A 207 15.25 7.12 -11.03
N VAL A 208 14.51 6.62 -10.03
CA VAL A 208 14.47 5.20 -9.69
C VAL A 208 13.61 4.46 -10.73
N PRO A 209 14.06 3.30 -11.26
CA PRO A 209 13.20 2.48 -12.11
C PRO A 209 11.88 2.12 -11.41
N CYS A 210 10.75 2.49 -12.01
CA CYS A 210 9.42 2.29 -11.44
C CYS A 210 8.56 1.40 -12.35
N HIS A 211 7.68 0.61 -11.72
CA HIS A 211 6.60 -0.12 -12.38
C HIS A 211 5.28 0.16 -11.70
N VAL A 212 4.31 0.67 -12.43
CA VAL A 212 2.97 0.98 -11.93
C VAL A 212 2.02 -0.14 -12.30
N ILE A 213 1.36 -0.71 -11.29
CA ILE A 213 0.34 -1.74 -11.47
C ILE A 213 -1.01 -1.15 -11.04
N SER A 214 -1.95 -1.11 -11.96
CA SER A 214 -3.34 -0.74 -11.70
C SER A 214 -4.25 -1.97 -11.79
N PHE A 215 -5.42 -1.87 -11.19
CA PHE A 215 -6.43 -2.93 -11.24
C PHE A 215 -7.63 -2.46 -12.04
N ALA A 216 -8.13 -3.30 -12.95
CA ALA A 216 -9.11 -2.91 -13.96
C ALA A 216 -10.40 -2.34 -13.36
N ASP A 217 -10.85 -2.89 -12.22
CA ASP A 217 -12.10 -2.58 -11.55
C ASP A 217 -11.91 -1.71 -10.29
N ASP A 218 -10.72 -1.11 -10.11
CA ASP A 218 -10.43 -0.27 -8.95
C ASP A 218 -11.21 1.05 -8.99
N LEU A 219 -12.17 1.21 -8.10
CA LEU A 219 -12.96 2.42 -7.93
C LEU A 219 -12.25 3.47 -7.06
N VAL A 220 -11.32 3.06 -6.20
CA VAL A 220 -10.58 3.95 -5.28
C VAL A 220 -9.44 4.65 -6.02
N THR A 221 -8.65 3.91 -6.78
CA THR A 221 -7.56 4.44 -7.63
C THR A 221 -7.66 3.84 -9.03
N PRO A 222 -8.59 4.36 -9.86
CA PRO A 222 -8.88 3.75 -11.16
C PRO A 222 -7.66 3.75 -12.10
N PRO A 223 -7.60 2.81 -13.07
CA PRO A 223 -6.45 2.62 -13.97
C PRO A 223 -5.91 3.89 -14.60
N ARG A 224 -6.80 4.82 -14.97
CA ARG A 224 -6.41 6.14 -15.52
C ARG A 224 -5.47 6.94 -14.61
N ALA A 225 -5.59 6.76 -13.29
CA ALA A 225 -4.73 7.47 -12.31
C ALA A 225 -3.31 6.85 -12.26
N GLY A 226 -3.22 5.53 -12.39
CA GLY A 226 -1.95 4.82 -12.52
C GLY A 226 -1.28 5.11 -13.88
N GLU A 227 -2.06 5.18 -14.96
CA GLU A 227 -1.56 5.54 -16.29
C GLU A 227 -1.01 6.98 -16.30
N GLU A 228 -1.73 7.96 -15.68
CA GLU A 228 -1.22 9.31 -15.46
C GLU A 228 0.11 9.29 -14.69
N LEU A 229 0.20 8.51 -13.61
CA LEU A 229 1.41 8.39 -12.79
C LEU A 229 2.58 7.80 -13.60
N ALA A 230 2.36 6.71 -14.32
CA ALA A 230 3.39 6.08 -15.14
C ALA A 230 3.88 7.00 -16.27
N GLY A 231 2.96 7.76 -16.89
CA GLY A 231 3.31 8.74 -17.92
C GLY A 231 4.14 9.93 -17.40
N ILE A 232 4.13 10.18 -16.08
CA ILE A 232 4.89 11.27 -15.45
C ILE A 232 6.29 10.80 -15.03
N ILE A 233 6.43 9.59 -14.48
CA ILE A 233 7.71 9.06 -14.01
C ILE A 233 8.55 8.61 -15.22
N PRO A 234 9.76 9.16 -15.42
CA PRO A 234 10.57 8.81 -16.58
C PRO A 234 10.87 7.30 -16.67
N GLY A 235 10.51 6.68 -17.78
CA GLY A 235 10.80 5.26 -18.04
C GLY A 235 9.98 4.27 -17.21
N ALA A 236 8.94 4.71 -16.52
CA ALA A 236 8.10 3.80 -15.74
C ALA A 236 7.33 2.82 -16.65
N GLY A 237 7.33 1.54 -16.25
CA GLY A 237 6.42 0.54 -16.82
C GLY A 237 5.00 0.74 -16.30
N PHE A 238 4.00 0.31 -17.07
CA PHE A 238 2.59 0.33 -16.69
C PHE A 238 1.88 -0.95 -17.07
N GLU A 239 1.12 -1.50 -16.14
CA GLU A 239 0.31 -2.71 -16.37
C GLU A 239 -1.05 -2.56 -15.69
N VAL A 240 -2.09 -3.11 -16.32
CA VAL A 240 -3.43 -3.23 -15.75
C VAL A 240 -3.75 -4.71 -15.55
N VAL A 241 -3.96 -5.11 -14.30
CA VAL A 241 -4.38 -6.47 -13.94
C VAL A 241 -5.89 -6.56 -14.08
N PRO A 242 -6.41 -7.48 -14.90
CA PRO A 242 -7.85 -7.65 -15.12
C PRO A 242 -8.53 -8.33 -13.92
N ASP A 243 -9.86 -8.23 -13.87
CA ASP A 243 -10.72 -8.90 -12.89
C ASP A 243 -10.27 -8.66 -11.43
N ALA A 244 -9.91 -7.41 -11.12
CA ALA A 244 -9.35 -7.03 -9.84
C ALA A 244 -9.76 -5.60 -9.46
N GLY A 245 -10.25 -5.43 -8.24
CA GLY A 245 -10.54 -4.15 -7.61
C GLY A 245 -9.35 -3.60 -6.84
N HIS A 246 -9.59 -2.71 -5.88
CA HIS A 246 -8.54 -2.07 -5.08
C HIS A 246 -7.65 -3.07 -4.31
N TYR A 247 -8.20 -4.22 -3.97
CA TYR A 247 -7.48 -5.34 -3.34
C TYR A 247 -6.95 -6.35 -4.36
N GLY A 248 -6.65 -5.94 -5.59
CA GLY A 248 -6.23 -6.81 -6.68
C GLY A 248 -4.99 -7.65 -6.35
N TYR A 249 -4.13 -7.22 -5.43
CA TYR A 249 -3.00 -8.02 -4.95
C TYR A 249 -3.44 -9.27 -4.13
N LEU A 250 -4.70 -9.31 -3.69
CA LEU A 250 -5.35 -10.45 -3.04
C LEU A 250 -6.33 -11.17 -3.97
N GLU A 251 -7.02 -10.44 -4.87
CA GLU A 251 -8.00 -11.01 -5.80
C GLU A 251 -7.34 -11.76 -6.97
N ASN A 252 -6.20 -11.23 -7.48
CA ASN A 252 -5.44 -11.84 -8.57
C ASN A 252 -3.95 -11.89 -8.24
N PRO A 253 -3.56 -12.62 -7.18
CA PRO A 253 -2.18 -12.61 -6.69
C PRO A 253 -1.18 -13.20 -7.67
N GLU A 254 -1.58 -14.15 -8.52
CA GLU A 254 -0.70 -14.77 -9.52
C GLU A 254 -0.24 -13.74 -10.55
N ALA A 255 -1.17 -12.96 -11.13
CA ALA A 255 -0.84 -11.91 -12.10
C ALA A 255 0.03 -10.83 -11.44
N VAL A 256 -0.31 -10.38 -10.24
CA VAL A 256 0.45 -9.38 -9.50
C VAL A 256 1.87 -9.86 -9.18
N ASN A 257 2.02 -11.07 -8.64
CA ASN A 257 3.33 -11.62 -8.32
C ASN A 257 4.19 -11.82 -9.57
N LYS A 258 3.60 -12.28 -10.67
CA LYS A 258 4.28 -12.40 -11.97
C LYS A 258 4.77 -11.03 -12.45
N SER A 259 3.95 -10.00 -12.37
CA SER A 259 4.31 -8.63 -12.75
C SER A 259 5.47 -8.10 -11.91
N ILE A 260 5.40 -8.22 -10.58
CA ILE A 260 6.46 -7.81 -9.65
C ILE A 260 7.77 -8.53 -9.98
N LEU A 261 7.74 -9.86 -10.07
CA LEU A 261 8.94 -10.67 -10.32
C LEU A 261 9.52 -10.43 -11.70
N GLY A 262 8.66 -10.25 -12.72
CA GLY A 262 9.08 -9.90 -14.07
C GLY A 262 9.84 -8.57 -14.12
N PHE A 263 9.32 -7.56 -13.43
CA PHE A 263 9.99 -6.26 -13.33
C PHE A 263 11.33 -6.34 -12.56
N PHE A 264 11.38 -7.11 -11.48
CA PHE A 264 12.61 -7.28 -10.69
C PHE A 264 13.71 -8.04 -11.45
N GLY A 265 13.34 -8.99 -12.30
CA GLY A 265 14.28 -9.76 -13.13
C GLY A 265 14.86 -8.98 -14.32
N ASN A 266 14.23 -7.89 -14.73
CA ASN A 266 14.68 -7.06 -15.86
C ASN A 266 15.77 -6.04 -15.47
N ALA A 267 16.24 -6.02 -14.22
CA ALA A 267 17.36 -5.19 -13.78
C ALA A 267 18.69 -5.92 -14.02
N GLY A 268 19.10 -6.01 -15.29
CA GLY A 268 20.43 -6.44 -15.73
C GLY A 268 21.24 -5.25 -16.21
#